data_c0872300974a4a57b6f43164554a3f05
#
_entry.id   c0872300974a4a57b6f43164554a3f05
#
_cell.length_a   1.000
_cell.length_b   1.000
_cell.length_c   1.000
_cell.angle_alpha   90.00
_cell.angle_beta   90.00
_cell.angle_gamma   90.00
#
_symmetry.space_group_name_H-M   'P 1'
#
loop_
_entity.id
_entity.type
_entity.pdbx_description
1 polymer ?
#
loop_
_entity_poly.entity_id
_entity_poly.type
_entity_poly.pdbx_seq_one_letter_code
_entity_poly.pdbx_strand_id
1 'polypeptide(L)'
;VRNAPFEINGVFFSDGHFVRMPEEDAKKVNEGVYGLCSCTAGGRVRFSTDSDFLAVIADLNSVCPMSHAPYVLSAGFDIYRDNEYFKTVQPPLDFSLGVYTTVVPADGKMHSYTVVMPCYGGVRSLLIGVGEGAQLKSPVPFRDSAPVIYYGSSITQGGCASRPGLT
;
A
#
# COMPACT_ATOMS: atom_id res chain seq x y z
N VAL A 1 -8.67 -1.66 7.06
CA VAL A 1 -7.45 -2.46 7.35
C VAL A 1 -6.78 -2.15 8.69
N ARG A 2 -7.20 -1.12 9.42
CA ARG A 2 -6.56 -0.71 10.71
C ARG A 2 -6.88 -1.62 11.91
N ASN A 3 -7.76 -2.58 11.75
CA ASN A 3 -8.19 -3.49 12.81
C ASN A 3 -7.78 -4.92 12.47
N ALA A 4 -7.66 -5.77 13.51
CA ALA A 4 -7.48 -7.19 13.30
C ALA A 4 -8.55 -7.75 12.33
N PRO A 5 -8.21 -8.74 11.51
CA PRO A 5 -6.96 -9.48 11.52
C PRO A 5 -5.86 -8.91 10.59
N PHE A 6 -6.00 -7.70 10.10
CA PHE A 6 -4.98 -7.07 9.23
C PHE A 6 -3.74 -6.69 10.02
N GLU A 7 -2.58 -6.85 9.39
CA GLU A 7 -1.30 -6.33 9.85
C GLU A 7 -0.82 -5.23 8.90
N ILE A 8 -0.41 -4.09 9.47
CA ILE A 8 0.17 -2.97 8.73
C ILE A 8 1.64 -2.88 9.06
N ASN A 9 2.48 -2.78 8.04
CA ASN A 9 3.93 -2.66 8.17
C ASN A 9 4.45 -1.50 7.31
N GLY A 10 5.53 -0.87 7.72
CA GLY A 10 6.25 0.16 6.96
C GLY A 10 5.62 1.55 6.94
N VAL A 11 4.44 1.74 7.54
CA VAL A 11 3.77 3.03 7.67
C VAL A 11 3.10 3.15 9.03
N PHE A 12 2.86 4.39 9.45
CA PHE A 12 2.05 4.76 10.62
C PHE A 12 0.69 5.28 10.15
N PHE A 13 -0.27 5.35 11.06
CA PHE A 13 -1.52 6.07 10.85
C PHE A 13 -1.58 7.25 11.82
N SER A 14 -1.57 8.47 11.28
CA SER A 14 -1.56 9.72 12.03
C SER A 14 -2.48 10.73 11.34
N ASP A 15 -3.19 11.52 12.13
CA ASP A 15 -4.03 12.62 11.66
C ASP A 15 -4.99 12.27 10.51
N GLY A 16 -5.52 11.03 10.55
CA GLY A 16 -6.54 10.57 9.61
C GLY A 16 -5.99 10.04 8.28
N HIS A 17 -4.67 9.81 8.16
CA HIS A 17 -4.06 9.22 6.95
C HIS A 17 -2.82 8.38 7.28
N PHE A 18 -2.36 7.61 6.29
CA PHE A 18 -1.11 6.86 6.42
C PHE A 18 0.09 7.76 6.13
N VAL A 19 1.14 7.62 6.94
CA VAL A 19 2.42 8.32 6.80
C VAL A 19 3.57 7.34 6.95
N ARG A 20 4.67 7.52 6.20
CA ARG A 20 5.88 6.72 6.39
C ARG A 20 6.79 7.23 7.51
N MET A 21 6.61 8.47 7.90
CA MET A 21 7.30 9.13 9.01
C MET A 21 6.31 10.08 9.70
N PRO A 22 6.25 10.12 11.04
CA PRO A 22 5.45 11.10 11.76
C PRO A 22 5.81 12.53 11.34
N GLU A 23 4.81 13.38 11.06
CA GLU A 23 5.03 14.73 10.53
C GLU A 23 5.91 15.59 11.43
N GLU A 24 5.70 15.49 12.75
CA GLU A 24 6.49 16.24 13.74
C GLU A 24 7.99 15.89 13.71
N ASP A 25 8.33 14.66 13.37
CA ASP A 25 9.72 14.26 13.21
C ASP A 25 10.26 14.66 11.82
N ALA A 26 9.44 14.55 10.79
CA ALA A 26 9.80 14.98 9.44
C ALA A 26 10.13 16.48 9.38
N LYS A 27 9.35 17.33 10.06
CA LYS A 27 9.58 18.78 10.17
C LYS A 27 10.93 19.14 10.79
N LYS A 28 11.42 18.32 11.75
CA LYS A 28 12.72 18.53 12.40
C LYS A 28 13.91 18.23 11.49
N VAL A 29 13.70 17.47 10.41
CA VAL A 29 14.78 17.10 9.48
C VAL A 29 14.99 18.18 8.44
N ASN A 30 14.07 18.37 7.50
CA ASN A 30 14.04 19.44 6.51
C ASN A 30 12.72 19.41 5.72
N GLU A 31 12.48 20.46 4.91
CA GLU A 31 11.27 20.62 4.09
C GLU A 31 11.05 19.47 3.09
N GLY A 32 12.12 18.94 2.49
CA GLY A 32 12.03 17.83 1.53
C GLY A 32 11.54 16.54 2.19
N VAL A 33 12.03 16.23 3.39
CA VAL A 33 11.57 15.07 4.18
C VAL A 33 10.13 15.29 4.62
N TYR A 34 9.80 16.49 5.09
CA TYR A 34 8.42 16.82 5.47
C TYR A 34 7.46 16.72 4.29
N GLY A 35 7.81 17.26 3.12
CA GLY A 35 6.97 17.19 1.92
C GLY A 35 6.71 15.75 1.41
N LEU A 36 7.56 14.79 1.77
CA LEU A 36 7.43 13.40 1.35
C LEU A 36 6.96 12.45 2.47
N CYS A 37 6.78 12.91 3.70
CA CYS A 37 6.44 12.05 4.84
C CYS A 37 5.08 11.36 4.70
N SER A 38 4.14 11.97 3.98
CA SER A 38 2.81 11.44 3.69
C SER A 38 2.77 10.46 2.49
N CYS A 39 3.86 10.32 1.73
CA CYS A 39 3.95 9.25 0.74
C CYS A 39 4.05 7.90 1.44
N THR A 40 3.33 6.89 0.92
CA THR A 40 3.21 5.59 1.59
C THR A 40 4.21 4.53 1.12
N ALA A 41 5.35 4.95 0.53
CA ALA A 41 6.41 4.05 0.11
C ALA A 41 6.84 3.09 1.23
N GLY A 42 6.92 1.80 0.92
CA GLY A 42 7.22 0.74 1.89
C GLY A 42 6.01 0.25 2.71
N GLY A 43 4.87 0.95 2.61
CA GLY A 43 3.64 0.56 3.28
C GLY A 43 3.07 -0.76 2.76
N ARG A 44 2.70 -1.66 3.67
CA ARG A 44 2.14 -2.98 3.35
C ARG A 44 1.00 -3.31 4.28
N VAL A 45 -0.06 -3.88 3.72
CA VAL A 45 -1.18 -4.47 4.47
C VAL A 45 -1.20 -5.96 4.21
N ARG A 46 -1.20 -6.78 5.27
CA ARG A 46 -1.14 -8.23 5.19
C ARG A 46 -2.34 -8.85 5.86
N PHE A 47 -2.86 -9.92 5.27
CA PHE A 47 -4.01 -10.70 5.76
C PHE A 47 -4.08 -12.04 5.04
N SER A 48 -4.97 -12.95 5.48
CA SER A 48 -5.29 -14.18 4.76
C SER A 48 -6.80 -14.31 4.57
N THR A 49 -7.22 -14.80 3.42
CA THR A 49 -8.65 -15.05 3.11
C THR A 49 -8.84 -16.14 2.08
N ASP A 50 -9.99 -16.79 2.11
CA ASP A 50 -10.47 -17.74 1.11
C ASP A 50 -11.57 -17.13 0.20
N SER A 51 -11.60 -15.79 0.11
CA SER A 51 -12.54 -15.11 -0.78
C SER A 51 -12.25 -15.43 -2.26
N ASP A 52 -13.29 -15.47 -3.07
CA ASP A 52 -13.22 -15.61 -4.53
C ASP A 52 -12.96 -14.28 -5.26
N PHE A 53 -12.87 -13.17 -4.53
CA PHE A 53 -12.41 -11.87 -5.01
C PHE A 53 -11.81 -11.04 -3.88
N LEU A 54 -11.05 -10.01 -4.27
CA LEU A 54 -10.62 -8.93 -3.39
C LEU A 54 -11.09 -7.60 -3.97
N ALA A 55 -11.80 -6.78 -3.20
CA ALA A 55 -12.08 -5.39 -3.55
C ALA A 55 -11.08 -4.48 -2.81
N VAL A 56 -10.24 -3.79 -3.55
CA VAL A 56 -9.37 -2.73 -3.00
C VAL A 56 -10.13 -1.42 -3.11
N ILE A 57 -10.46 -0.82 -1.96
CA ILE A 57 -11.18 0.45 -1.86
C ILE A 57 -10.23 1.43 -1.19
N ALA A 58 -9.70 2.38 -1.95
CA ALA A 58 -8.70 3.32 -1.48
C ALA A 58 -9.20 4.77 -1.59
N ASP A 59 -9.00 5.54 -0.54
CA ASP A 59 -9.16 6.99 -0.54
C ASP A 59 -7.78 7.64 -0.59
N LEU A 60 -7.44 8.27 -1.73
CA LEU A 60 -6.17 8.94 -1.94
C LEU A 60 -6.31 10.42 -1.60
N ASN A 61 -5.44 10.92 -0.72
CA ASN A 61 -5.37 12.34 -0.35
C ASN A 61 -4.27 13.09 -1.10
N SER A 62 -3.36 12.39 -1.77
CA SER A 62 -2.42 12.98 -2.71
C SER A 62 -2.02 12.00 -3.80
N VAL A 63 -1.76 12.51 -4.99
CA VAL A 63 -1.09 11.83 -6.10
C VAL A 63 -0.03 12.76 -6.66
N CYS A 64 1.08 12.19 -7.11
CA CYS A 64 2.19 12.95 -7.70
C CYS A 64 2.50 12.38 -9.08
N PRO A 65 1.71 12.72 -10.12
CA PRO A 65 1.98 12.27 -11.46
C PRO A 65 3.28 12.88 -11.97
N MET A 66 4.13 12.05 -12.54
CA MET A 66 5.43 12.45 -13.08
C MET A 66 5.54 11.97 -14.53
N SER A 67 6.04 12.83 -15.43
CA SER A 67 6.15 12.49 -16.87
C SER A 67 7.10 11.32 -17.16
N HIS A 68 7.99 11.00 -16.25
CA HIS A 68 9.02 9.98 -16.37
C HIS A 68 8.76 8.72 -15.52
N ALA A 69 7.63 8.66 -14.82
CA ALA A 69 7.27 7.53 -13.98
C ALA A 69 5.82 7.10 -14.21
N PRO A 70 5.51 5.81 -14.16
CA PRO A 70 4.15 5.35 -14.39
C PRO A 70 3.21 5.82 -13.27
N TYR A 71 1.98 6.16 -13.64
CA TYR A 71 0.95 6.67 -12.74
C TYR A 71 0.67 5.72 -11.55
N VAL A 72 0.83 4.43 -11.77
CA VAL A 72 0.66 3.41 -10.73
C VAL A 72 1.56 3.60 -9.51
N LEU A 73 2.72 4.25 -9.66
CA LEU A 73 3.58 4.59 -8.51
C LEU A 73 2.97 5.62 -7.58
N SER A 74 2.09 6.48 -8.10
CA SER A 74 1.41 7.52 -7.31
C SER A 74 0.04 7.09 -6.80
N ALA A 75 -0.64 6.18 -7.48
CA ALA A 75 -2.05 5.89 -7.20
C ALA A 75 -2.37 4.39 -7.13
N GLY A 76 -1.42 3.52 -7.44
CA GLY A 76 -1.68 2.09 -7.53
C GLY A 76 -1.21 1.29 -6.32
N PHE A 77 -1.73 0.07 -6.25
CA PHE A 77 -1.34 -0.92 -5.25
C PHE A 77 -0.93 -2.21 -5.94
N ASP A 78 0.13 -2.84 -5.46
CA ASP A 78 0.49 -4.19 -5.85
C ASP A 78 -0.07 -5.19 -4.86
N ILE A 79 -0.62 -6.27 -5.39
CA ILE A 79 -1.12 -7.40 -4.60
C ILE A 79 -0.19 -8.58 -4.84
N TYR A 80 0.34 -9.10 -3.76
CA TYR A 80 1.06 -10.38 -3.73
C TYR A 80 0.18 -11.43 -3.07
N ARG A 81 0.23 -12.66 -3.59
CA ARG A 81 -0.45 -13.84 -3.05
C ARG A 81 0.60 -14.91 -2.77
N ASP A 82 0.69 -15.37 -1.54
CA ASP A 82 1.67 -16.36 -1.07
C ASP A 82 3.13 -15.96 -1.41
N ASN A 83 3.44 -14.65 -1.30
CA ASN A 83 4.71 -13.99 -1.65
C ASN A 83 5.01 -13.89 -3.15
N GLU A 84 4.13 -14.33 -4.03
CA GLU A 84 4.27 -14.15 -5.47
C GLU A 84 3.43 -12.97 -5.97
N TYR A 85 3.94 -12.25 -6.98
CA TYR A 85 3.18 -11.19 -7.62
C TYR A 85 1.88 -11.74 -8.19
N PHE A 86 0.78 -11.13 -7.82
CA PHE A 86 -0.56 -11.54 -8.26
C PHE A 86 -1.19 -10.54 -9.20
N LYS A 87 -1.31 -9.28 -8.78
CA LYS A 87 -1.97 -8.25 -9.57
C LYS A 87 -1.53 -6.84 -9.14
N THR A 88 -1.53 -5.90 -10.08
CA THR A 88 -1.48 -4.46 -9.81
C THR A 88 -2.86 -3.85 -10.07
N VAL A 89 -3.31 -2.98 -9.17
CA VAL A 89 -4.56 -2.22 -9.28
C VAL A 89 -4.26 -0.74 -9.19
N GLN A 90 -5.00 0.06 -9.96
CA GLN A 90 -4.92 1.53 -9.94
C GLN A 90 -6.26 2.13 -10.33
N PRO A 91 -6.52 3.41 -10.01
CA PRO A 91 -7.68 4.10 -10.54
C PRO A 91 -7.52 4.38 -12.04
N PRO A 92 -8.60 4.82 -12.73
CA PRO A 92 -8.52 5.37 -14.08
C PRO A 92 -7.48 6.49 -14.19
N LEU A 93 -6.89 6.69 -15.37
CA LEU A 93 -5.82 7.69 -15.58
C LEU A 93 -6.27 9.13 -15.42
N ASP A 94 -7.56 9.40 -15.55
CA ASP A 94 -8.20 10.71 -15.32
C ASP A 94 -8.65 10.93 -13.87
N PHE A 95 -8.41 9.94 -13.00
CA PHE A 95 -8.67 10.06 -11.57
C PHE A 95 -7.73 11.08 -10.94
N SER A 96 -8.28 12.03 -10.18
CA SER A 96 -7.47 13.04 -9.48
C SER A 96 -7.25 12.70 -8.01
N LEU A 97 -8.29 12.74 -7.21
CA LEU A 97 -8.26 12.47 -5.77
C LEU A 97 -9.60 11.91 -5.30
N GLY A 98 -9.59 11.23 -4.14
CA GLY A 98 -10.77 10.70 -3.49
C GLY A 98 -10.80 9.17 -3.48
N VAL A 99 -11.98 8.60 -3.51
CA VAL A 99 -12.19 7.15 -3.36
C VAL A 99 -12.31 6.49 -4.72
N TYR A 100 -11.58 5.40 -4.90
CA TYR A 100 -11.81 4.47 -6.00
C TYR A 100 -11.89 3.02 -5.49
N THR A 101 -12.48 2.17 -6.30
CA THR A 101 -12.62 0.74 -6.02
C THR A 101 -12.18 -0.07 -7.24
N THR A 102 -11.36 -1.07 -6.99
CA THR A 102 -11.02 -2.09 -7.99
C THR A 102 -11.25 -3.47 -7.43
N VAL A 103 -11.90 -4.33 -8.20
CA VAL A 103 -12.15 -5.73 -7.83
C VAL A 103 -11.21 -6.64 -8.61
N VAL A 104 -10.56 -7.55 -7.89
CA VAL A 104 -9.65 -8.55 -8.45
C VAL A 104 -10.22 -9.93 -8.16
N PRO A 105 -10.54 -10.76 -9.18
CA PRO A 105 -10.97 -12.14 -8.97
C PRO A 105 -9.88 -12.97 -8.28
N ALA A 106 -10.28 -13.87 -7.40
CA ALA A 106 -9.45 -14.87 -6.74
C ALA A 106 -10.08 -16.26 -6.90
N ASP A 107 -9.51 -17.29 -6.31
CA ASP A 107 -9.89 -18.69 -6.58
C ASP A 107 -10.71 -19.37 -5.48
N GLY A 108 -11.11 -18.62 -4.45
CA GLY A 108 -11.90 -19.15 -3.34
C GLY A 108 -11.11 -20.04 -2.37
N LYS A 109 -9.78 -20.03 -2.45
CA LYS A 109 -8.93 -20.81 -1.54
C LYS A 109 -8.24 -19.89 -0.55
N MET A 110 -7.89 -20.47 0.61
CA MET A 110 -7.15 -19.74 1.64
C MET A 110 -5.74 -19.40 1.16
N HIS A 111 -5.46 -18.09 1.02
CA HIS A 111 -4.16 -17.54 0.65
C HIS A 111 -3.75 -16.42 1.59
N SER A 112 -2.45 -16.19 1.73
CA SER A 112 -1.90 -15.02 2.39
C SER A 112 -1.68 -13.91 1.35
N TYR A 113 -2.22 -12.73 1.62
CA TYR A 113 -2.11 -11.57 0.73
C TYR A 113 -1.27 -10.47 1.36
N THR A 114 -0.50 -9.80 0.52
CA THR A 114 0.19 -8.55 0.86
C THR A 114 -0.19 -7.49 -0.17
N VAL A 115 -0.77 -6.40 0.30
CA VAL A 115 -1.09 -5.23 -0.53
C VAL A 115 -0.05 -4.17 -0.26
N VAL A 116 0.77 -3.85 -1.27
CA VAL A 116 1.82 -2.82 -1.21
C VAL A 116 1.24 -1.49 -1.65
N MET A 117 1.48 -0.45 -0.85
CA MET A 117 0.93 0.89 -1.04
C MET A 117 1.72 1.70 -2.08
N PRO A 118 1.14 2.80 -2.63
CA PRO A 118 1.81 3.69 -3.57
C PRO A 118 3.12 4.27 -3.02
N CYS A 119 4.12 4.45 -3.91
CA CYS A 119 5.40 5.04 -3.53
C CYS A 119 5.36 6.56 -3.42
N TYR A 120 4.57 7.23 -4.29
CA TYR A 120 4.53 8.70 -4.43
C TYR A 120 3.13 9.27 -4.23
N GLY A 121 2.22 8.53 -3.62
CA GLY A 121 0.89 8.98 -3.26
C GLY A 121 0.63 8.89 -1.77
N GLY A 122 -0.33 9.66 -1.30
CA GLY A 122 -0.85 9.60 0.05
C GLY A 122 -2.14 8.79 0.11
N VAL A 123 -2.30 8.00 1.14
CA VAL A 123 -3.48 7.17 1.36
C VAL A 123 -4.16 7.59 2.66
N ARG A 124 -5.39 8.12 2.55
CA ARG A 124 -6.22 8.47 3.71
C ARG A 124 -6.85 7.23 4.32
N SER A 125 -7.43 6.39 3.49
CA SER A 125 -7.99 5.12 3.96
C SER A 125 -7.81 4.01 2.94
N LEU A 126 -7.72 2.79 3.46
CA LEU A 126 -7.68 1.58 2.65
C LEU A 126 -8.61 0.55 3.29
N LEU A 127 -9.56 0.04 2.51
CA LEU A 127 -10.45 -1.05 2.89
C LEU A 127 -10.22 -2.20 1.92
N ILE A 128 -10.32 -3.41 2.45
CA ILE A 128 -10.31 -4.64 1.65
C ILE A 128 -11.69 -5.29 1.81
N GLY A 129 -12.42 -5.37 0.68
CA GLY A 129 -13.67 -6.12 0.60
C GLY A 129 -13.40 -7.57 0.22
N VAL A 130 -14.12 -8.48 0.85
CA VAL A 130 -14.10 -9.93 0.58
C VAL A 130 -15.53 -10.44 0.41
N GLY A 131 -15.69 -11.63 -0.16
CA GLY A 131 -17.00 -12.27 -0.35
C GLY A 131 -17.73 -12.49 0.97
N GLU A 132 -19.05 -12.44 0.90
CA GLU A 132 -19.90 -12.76 2.06
C GLU A 132 -19.64 -14.22 2.50
N GLY A 133 -19.38 -14.40 3.80
CA GLY A 133 -19.05 -15.71 4.37
C GLY A 133 -17.60 -16.15 4.19
N ALA A 134 -16.77 -15.40 3.44
CA ALA A 134 -15.35 -15.69 3.35
C ALA A 134 -14.66 -15.49 4.71
N GLN A 135 -13.72 -16.37 5.01
CA GLN A 135 -12.91 -16.27 6.20
C GLN A 135 -11.84 -15.17 6.02
N LEU A 136 -11.66 -14.37 7.05
CA LEU A 136 -10.59 -13.38 7.12
C LEU A 136 -9.73 -13.68 8.34
N LYS A 137 -8.43 -13.91 8.14
CA LYS A 137 -7.48 -14.33 9.19
C LYS A 137 -6.23 -13.47 9.18
N SER A 138 -5.48 -13.50 10.28
CA SER A 138 -4.13 -12.93 10.33
C SER A 138 -3.24 -13.54 9.25
N PRO A 139 -2.29 -12.79 8.70
CA PRO A 139 -1.38 -13.31 7.69
C PRO A 139 -0.43 -14.35 8.28
N VAL A 140 0.25 -15.08 7.41
CA VAL A 140 1.38 -15.93 7.83
C VAL A 140 2.44 -15.04 8.49
N PRO A 141 2.90 -15.35 9.70
CA PRO A 141 3.91 -14.56 10.40
C PRO A 141 5.18 -14.39 9.57
N PHE A 142 5.88 -13.28 9.73
CA PHE A 142 7.25 -13.15 9.22
C PHE A 142 8.17 -14.20 9.87
N ARG A 143 9.23 -14.56 9.16
CA ARG A 143 10.29 -15.37 9.78
C ARG A 143 10.86 -14.60 10.96
N ASP A 144 11.21 -15.31 12.01
CA ASP A 144 11.84 -14.76 13.21
C ASP A 144 13.30 -14.36 12.90
N SER A 145 13.46 -13.21 12.28
CA SER A 145 14.73 -12.64 11.87
C SER A 145 14.74 -11.13 12.13
N ALA A 146 15.92 -10.59 12.40
CA ALA A 146 16.08 -9.15 12.56
C ALA A 146 15.63 -8.42 11.27
N PRO A 147 14.91 -7.29 11.40
CA PRO A 147 14.48 -6.52 10.24
C PRO A 147 15.68 -5.93 9.49
N VAL A 148 15.60 -5.91 8.16
CA VAL A 148 16.54 -5.17 7.31
C VAL A 148 15.94 -3.79 7.06
N ILE A 149 16.70 -2.74 7.40
CA ILE A 149 16.26 -1.34 7.22
C ILE A 149 16.89 -0.81 5.94
N TYR A 150 16.05 -0.33 5.02
CA TYR A 150 16.48 0.38 3.81
C TYR A 150 16.31 1.88 4.02
N TYR A 151 17.40 2.63 3.85
CA TYR A 151 17.41 4.09 3.91
C TYR A 151 18.14 4.65 2.71
N GLY A 152 17.55 5.61 2.02
CA GLY A 152 18.14 6.18 0.82
C GLY A 152 17.32 7.29 0.19
N SER A 153 17.64 7.59 -1.07
CA SER A 153 17.03 8.64 -1.89
C SER A 153 15.73 8.18 -2.58
N SER A 154 15.33 8.90 -3.61
CA SER A 154 14.19 8.57 -4.50
C SER A 154 14.27 7.18 -5.11
N ILE A 155 15.47 6.63 -5.31
CA ILE A 155 15.65 5.26 -5.81
C ILE A 155 15.12 4.25 -4.79
N THR A 156 15.50 4.41 -3.53
CA THR A 156 14.98 3.57 -2.42
C THR A 156 13.49 3.76 -2.20
N GLN A 157 12.96 4.97 -2.45
CA GLN A 157 11.51 5.24 -2.43
C GLN A 157 10.78 4.54 -3.60
N GLY A 158 11.47 4.18 -4.66
CA GLY A 158 10.91 3.52 -5.83
C GLY A 158 10.80 4.40 -7.07
N GLY A 159 11.64 5.44 -7.17
CA GLY A 159 11.64 6.34 -8.32
C GLY A 159 11.81 5.61 -9.64
N CYS A 160 10.85 5.79 -10.57
CA CYS A 160 10.81 5.18 -11.89
C CYS A 160 10.68 3.64 -11.92
N ALA A 161 10.37 3.00 -10.81
CA ALA A 161 9.97 1.60 -10.82
C ALA A 161 8.67 1.42 -11.63
N SER A 162 8.46 0.27 -12.25
CA SER A 162 7.26 0.04 -13.06
C SER A 162 5.99 -0.19 -12.23
N ARG A 163 6.13 -0.50 -10.93
CA ARG A 163 5.03 -0.70 -9.98
C ARG A 163 5.52 -0.65 -8.53
N PRO A 164 4.64 -0.38 -7.54
CA PRO A 164 5.02 -0.16 -6.14
C PRO A 164 5.80 -1.30 -5.47
N GLY A 165 5.46 -2.54 -5.76
CA GLY A 165 6.07 -3.69 -5.11
C GLY A 165 7.45 -4.11 -5.66
N LEU A 166 8.04 -3.32 -6.55
CA LEU A 166 9.41 -3.51 -7.05
C LEU A 166 10.44 -2.63 -6.32
N THR A 167 10.07 -2.00 -5.23
CA THR A 167 10.90 -1.06 -4.46
C THR A 167 11.33 -1.65 -3.13
#